data_ba1a9dcecd74c67ca05ad1e87ce23b17
#
_entry.id   ba1a9dcecd74c67ca05ad1e87ce23b17
#
_cell.length_a   1.000
_cell.length_b   1.000
_cell.length_c   1.000
_cell.angle_alpha   90.00
_cell.angle_beta   90.00
_cell.angle_gamma   90.00
#
_symmetry.space_group_name_H-M   'P 1'
#
loop_
_entity.id
_entity.type
_entity.pdbx_description
1 polymer ?
#
loop_
_entity_poly.entity_id
_entity_poly.type
_entity_poly.pdbx_seq_one_letter_code
_entity_poly.pdbx_strand_id
1 'polypeptide(L)'
;MASTFFGLHIGSSALSSFQVATNTTANNIANVKTTGYTRQEATLQAKDAINVTARYGSVGTGVTVTSIKQQRDLYYDNKYWENNSCYGRYEQKLYYMEQIQNYFKDNGSSVKGFSSVFSQMFSDLDTLRSKPSDKTVRNQFISSAQSLCTYFNQMSDNLSKLQDDCNEEIRNNVDKINSISEKISLLNKEINQIETGTGVEAGSLRDERANLIDSLSKIVNVSYNETEVQNTNGDNLGGTNFSLYINGEKVVEGKDYRKLICESSKTKNNQTDNDDLYKIYWEDTKMEFSATAGTCLLYTSDAADDRISV
;
A
#
# COMPACT_ATOMS: atom_id res chain seq x y z
N MET A 1 -34.63 -33.01 39.46
CA MET A 1 -33.40 -33.53 40.11
C MET A 1 -32.27 -33.41 39.14
N ALA A 2 -31.16 -32.80 39.55
CA ALA A 2 -29.97 -32.78 38.74
C ALA A 2 -29.50 -34.22 38.50
N SER A 3 -29.22 -34.61 37.25
CA SER A 3 -28.74 -35.94 36.90
C SER A 3 -27.47 -36.25 37.70
N THR A 4 -27.26 -37.51 38.08
CA THR A 4 -26.06 -38.01 38.76
C THR A 4 -24.78 -37.67 37.96
N PHE A 5 -24.90 -37.44 36.65
CA PHE A 5 -23.82 -37.06 35.73
C PHE A 5 -23.70 -35.54 35.50
N PHE A 6 -24.47 -34.72 36.25
CA PHE A 6 -24.43 -33.25 36.06
C PHE A 6 -23.04 -32.64 36.27
N GLY A 7 -22.34 -33.08 37.33
CA GLY A 7 -20.96 -32.65 37.55
C GLY A 7 -19.99 -33.09 36.44
N LEU A 8 -20.22 -34.27 35.82
CA LEU A 8 -19.43 -34.75 34.71
C LEU A 8 -19.62 -33.86 33.46
N HIS A 9 -20.88 -33.43 33.21
CA HIS A 9 -21.18 -32.50 32.12
C HIS A 9 -20.49 -31.13 32.32
N ILE A 10 -20.48 -30.60 33.55
CA ILE A 10 -19.74 -29.37 33.86
C ILE A 10 -18.25 -29.56 33.59
N GLY A 11 -17.65 -30.64 34.09
CA GLY A 11 -16.23 -30.94 33.86
C GLY A 11 -15.89 -31.13 32.39
N SER A 12 -16.74 -31.84 31.61
CA SER A 12 -16.56 -32.03 30.19
C SER A 12 -16.65 -30.71 29.40
N SER A 13 -17.62 -29.84 29.73
CA SER A 13 -17.74 -28.54 29.07
C SER A 13 -16.53 -27.62 29.37
N ALA A 14 -16.04 -27.66 30.63
CA ALA A 14 -14.83 -26.92 30.99
C ALA A 14 -13.59 -27.42 30.26
N LEU A 15 -13.39 -28.75 30.19
CA LEU A 15 -12.28 -29.35 29.47
C LEU A 15 -12.29 -28.99 28.00
N SER A 16 -13.44 -29.11 27.33
CA SER A 16 -13.61 -28.73 25.93
C SER A 16 -13.29 -27.24 25.70
N SER A 17 -13.78 -26.35 26.54
CA SER A 17 -13.57 -24.91 26.41
C SER A 17 -12.10 -24.53 26.62
N PHE A 18 -11.43 -25.11 27.62
CA PHE A 18 -10.00 -24.89 27.84
C PHE A 18 -9.12 -25.51 26.76
N GLN A 19 -9.54 -26.62 26.16
CA GLN A 19 -8.84 -27.19 25.00
C GLN A 19 -8.88 -26.25 23.79
N VAL A 20 -10.02 -25.62 23.51
CA VAL A 20 -10.12 -24.59 22.46
C VAL A 20 -9.21 -23.41 22.77
N ALA A 21 -9.22 -22.89 23.99
CA ALA A 21 -8.35 -21.78 24.39
C ALA A 21 -6.85 -22.12 24.27
N THR A 22 -6.48 -23.35 24.66
CA THR A 22 -5.10 -23.85 24.52
C THR A 22 -4.71 -23.99 23.05
N ASN A 23 -5.58 -24.53 22.19
CA ASN A 23 -5.35 -24.64 20.75
C ASN A 23 -5.18 -23.27 20.11
N THR A 24 -6.01 -22.29 20.47
CA THR A 24 -5.89 -20.90 20.00
C THR A 24 -4.54 -20.30 20.41
N THR A 25 -4.12 -20.52 21.65
CA THR A 25 -2.80 -20.06 22.14
C THR A 25 -1.66 -20.74 21.39
N ALA A 26 -1.74 -22.05 21.18
CA ALA A 26 -0.73 -22.80 20.42
C ALA A 26 -0.64 -22.30 18.97
N ASN A 27 -1.77 -22.01 18.33
CA ASN A 27 -1.82 -21.41 16.98
C ASN A 27 -1.17 -20.03 16.95
N ASN A 28 -1.42 -19.17 17.95
CA ASN A 28 -0.78 -17.87 18.09
C ASN A 28 0.76 -17.99 18.20
N ILE A 29 1.24 -18.95 19.00
CA ILE A 29 2.68 -19.21 19.17
C ILE A 29 3.30 -19.71 17.87
N ALA A 30 2.64 -20.65 17.20
CA ALA A 30 3.11 -21.19 15.92
C ALA A 30 3.25 -20.12 14.85
N ASN A 31 2.34 -19.14 14.82
CA ASN A 31 2.27 -18.09 13.81
C ASN A 31 2.91 -16.76 14.26
N VAL A 32 3.62 -16.71 15.38
CA VAL A 32 4.21 -15.46 15.92
C VAL A 32 5.15 -14.75 14.95
N LYS A 33 5.78 -15.48 14.00
CA LYS A 33 6.67 -14.96 12.96
C LYS A 33 6.01 -14.90 11.57
N THR A 34 4.76 -15.32 11.43
CA THR A 34 4.02 -15.27 10.17
C THR A 34 3.63 -13.83 9.89
N THR A 35 4.09 -13.28 8.78
CA THR A 35 3.77 -11.90 8.37
C THR A 35 2.28 -11.72 8.21
N GLY A 36 1.72 -10.67 8.83
CA GLY A 36 0.30 -10.33 8.74
C GLY A 36 -0.62 -11.18 9.61
N TYR A 37 -0.09 -12.14 10.39
CA TYR A 37 -0.92 -12.89 11.34
C TYR A 37 -1.35 -12.02 12.51
N THR A 38 -2.65 -12.01 12.79
CA THR A 38 -3.23 -11.31 13.94
C THR A 38 -3.52 -12.28 15.08
N ARG A 39 -3.09 -11.92 16.29
CA ARG A 39 -3.36 -12.72 17.51
C ARG A 39 -4.85 -12.93 17.70
N GLN A 40 -5.25 -14.16 17.96
CA GLN A 40 -6.62 -14.55 18.24
C GLN A 40 -6.82 -14.80 19.73
N GLU A 41 -8.02 -14.52 20.23
CA GLU A 41 -8.41 -14.74 21.60
C GLU A 41 -9.76 -15.49 21.65
N ALA A 42 -9.80 -16.56 22.46
CA ALA A 42 -11.03 -17.31 22.70
C ALA A 42 -11.80 -16.68 23.86
N THR A 43 -13.01 -16.20 23.59
CA THR A 43 -13.90 -15.64 24.62
C THR A 43 -14.66 -16.75 25.32
N LEU A 44 -14.44 -16.86 26.64
CA LEU A 44 -15.09 -17.84 27.50
C LEU A 44 -16.26 -17.18 28.23
N GLN A 45 -17.41 -17.85 28.25
CA GLN A 45 -18.60 -17.40 28.94
C GLN A 45 -19.19 -18.52 29.82
N ALA A 46 -19.65 -18.16 31.02
CA ALA A 46 -20.42 -19.08 31.83
C ALA A 46 -21.74 -19.42 31.15
N LYS A 47 -22.11 -20.72 31.12
CA LYS A 47 -23.42 -21.14 30.61
C LYS A 47 -24.52 -20.71 31.60
N ASP A 48 -25.73 -20.55 31.09
CA ASP A 48 -26.89 -20.17 31.88
C ASP A 48 -27.09 -21.15 33.05
N ALA A 49 -27.30 -20.58 34.23
CA ALA A 49 -27.53 -21.35 35.42
C ALA A 49 -28.96 -21.98 35.43
N ILE A 50 -29.07 -23.20 35.89
CA ILE A 50 -30.36 -23.85 36.08
C ILE A 50 -30.92 -23.50 37.44
N ASN A 51 -32.16 -22.97 37.48
CA ASN A 51 -32.88 -22.75 38.71
C ASN A 51 -33.36 -24.06 39.28
N VAL A 52 -32.96 -24.35 40.52
CA VAL A 52 -33.37 -25.54 41.28
C VAL A 52 -34.27 -25.08 42.41
N THR A 53 -35.45 -25.72 42.53
CA THR A 53 -36.42 -25.43 43.62
C THR A 53 -35.95 -25.84 45.04
N ALA A 54 -34.62 -25.94 45.23
CA ALA A 54 -34.01 -26.24 46.51
C ALA A 54 -33.50 -24.93 47.16
N ARG A 55 -33.22 -24.99 48.47
CA ARG A 55 -32.77 -23.82 49.26
C ARG A 55 -31.51 -23.10 48.75
N TYR A 56 -30.71 -23.73 47.86
CA TYR A 56 -29.51 -23.16 47.30
C TYR A 56 -29.74 -22.44 45.97
N GLY A 57 -30.97 -22.36 45.43
CA GLY A 57 -31.35 -21.50 44.32
C GLY A 57 -30.85 -21.99 42.96
N SER A 58 -29.96 -21.28 42.32
CA SER A 58 -29.46 -21.60 40.98
C SER A 58 -28.12 -22.34 41.01
N VAL A 59 -27.94 -23.27 40.07
CA VAL A 59 -26.71 -24.06 39.90
C VAL A 59 -26.10 -23.77 38.53
N GLY A 60 -24.81 -23.45 38.51
CA GLY A 60 -24.07 -23.22 37.28
C GLY A 60 -23.94 -24.47 36.40
N THR A 61 -23.98 -24.33 35.09
CA THR A 61 -23.99 -25.45 34.11
C THR A 61 -22.66 -25.61 33.39
N GLY A 62 -21.62 -24.87 33.77
CA GLY A 62 -20.28 -24.93 33.21
C GLY A 62 -19.93 -23.71 32.36
N VAL A 63 -18.99 -23.87 31.41
CA VAL A 63 -18.44 -22.81 30.59
C VAL A 63 -18.53 -23.20 29.10
N THR A 64 -18.63 -22.23 28.25
CA THR A 64 -18.57 -22.42 26.78
C THR A 64 -17.66 -21.36 26.15
N VAL A 65 -17.05 -21.68 25.02
CA VAL A 65 -16.42 -20.69 24.14
C VAL A 65 -17.51 -20.09 23.27
N THR A 66 -17.67 -18.79 23.31
CA THR A 66 -18.68 -18.07 22.52
C THR A 66 -18.12 -17.61 21.18
N SER A 67 -16.85 -17.23 21.13
CA SER A 67 -16.20 -16.80 19.91
C SER A 67 -14.66 -16.89 20.03
N ILE A 68 -14.01 -16.97 18.87
CA ILE A 68 -12.58 -16.74 18.74
C ILE A 68 -12.47 -15.48 17.87
N LYS A 69 -11.91 -14.39 18.42
CA LYS A 69 -11.83 -13.09 17.75
C LYS A 69 -10.39 -12.64 17.58
N GLN A 70 -10.13 -11.91 16.51
CA GLN A 70 -8.85 -11.26 16.29
C GLN A 70 -8.72 -10.02 17.19
N GLN A 71 -7.54 -9.86 17.80
CA GLN A 71 -7.19 -8.69 18.58
C GLN A 71 -6.47 -7.67 17.68
N ARG A 72 -7.26 -6.85 16.98
CA ARG A 72 -6.77 -5.82 16.06
C ARG A 72 -7.26 -4.44 16.53
N ASP A 73 -6.40 -3.44 16.45
CA ASP A 73 -6.71 -2.07 16.82
C ASP A 73 -6.64 -1.15 15.59
N LEU A 74 -7.79 -0.68 15.14
CA LEU A 74 -7.95 0.19 13.98
C LEU A 74 -7.14 1.48 14.05
N TYR A 75 -6.91 2.00 15.25
CA TYR A 75 -6.11 3.22 15.42
C TYR A 75 -4.66 3.00 14.98
N TYR A 76 -4.05 1.87 15.42
CA TYR A 76 -2.68 1.53 15.02
C TYR A 76 -2.59 1.16 13.55
N ASP A 77 -3.60 0.47 13.01
CA ASP A 77 -3.66 0.14 11.57
C ASP A 77 -3.68 1.41 10.72
N ASN A 78 -4.54 2.38 11.02
CA ASN A 78 -4.60 3.65 10.30
C ASN A 78 -3.27 4.42 10.38
N LYS A 79 -2.64 4.45 11.56
CA LYS A 79 -1.32 5.07 11.72
C LYS A 79 -0.23 4.36 10.93
N TYR A 80 -0.27 3.04 10.89
CA TYR A 80 0.65 2.25 10.09
C TYR A 80 0.49 2.58 8.59
N TRP A 81 -0.74 2.58 8.07
CA TRP A 81 -0.98 2.85 6.64
C TRP A 81 -0.63 4.28 6.24
N GLU A 82 -0.93 5.27 7.07
CA GLU A 82 -0.51 6.65 6.85
C GLU A 82 1.03 6.75 6.74
N ASN A 83 1.75 6.15 7.70
CA ASN A 83 3.21 6.12 7.68
C ASN A 83 3.77 5.32 6.51
N ASN A 84 3.16 4.17 6.18
CA ASN A 84 3.59 3.31 5.07
C ASN A 84 3.41 4.01 3.72
N SER A 85 2.34 4.79 3.56
CA SER A 85 2.11 5.62 2.39
C SER A 85 3.19 6.72 2.25
N CYS A 86 3.54 7.40 3.36
CA CYS A 86 4.64 8.35 3.37
C CYS A 86 5.99 7.67 3.06
N TYR A 87 6.24 6.51 3.65
CA TYR A 87 7.46 5.73 3.40
C TYR A 87 7.57 5.36 1.91
N GLY A 88 6.50 4.82 1.31
CA GLY A 88 6.47 4.47 -0.11
C GLY A 88 6.80 5.66 -1.02
N ARG A 89 6.26 6.85 -0.70
CA ARG A 89 6.56 8.08 -1.43
C ARG A 89 8.04 8.46 -1.35
N TYR A 90 8.61 8.46 -0.16
CA TYR A 90 10.03 8.84 0.01
C TYR A 90 10.99 7.81 -0.56
N GLU A 91 10.67 6.50 -0.45
CA GLU A 91 11.45 5.43 -1.04
C GLU A 91 11.54 5.59 -2.57
N GLN A 92 10.41 5.87 -3.21
CA GLN A 92 10.35 6.06 -4.66
C GLN A 92 11.05 7.35 -5.09
N LYS A 93 10.84 8.45 -4.35
CA LYS A 93 11.54 9.72 -4.60
C LYS A 93 13.05 9.54 -4.49
N LEU A 94 13.52 8.81 -3.47
CA LEU A 94 14.94 8.52 -3.29
C LEU A 94 15.49 7.72 -4.47
N TYR A 95 14.79 6.68 -4.89
CA TYR A 95 15.20 5.84 -6.04
C TYR A 95 15.42 6.69 -7.30
N TYR A 96 14.46 7.55 -7.67
CA TYR A 96 14.61 8.39 -8.86
C TYR A 96 15.65 9.50 -8.69
N MET A 97 15.81 10.05 -7.50
CA MET A 97 16.85 11.03 -7.22
C MET A 97 18.25 10.41 -7.33
N GLU A 98 18.43 9.16 -6.89
CA GLU A 98 19.69 8.43 -7.08
C GLU A 98 19.98 8.17 -8.56
N GLN A 99 18.96 7.85 -9.38
CA GLN A 99 19.12 7.72 -10.82
C GLN A 99 19.57 9.04 -11.47
N ILE A 100 18.91 10.15 -11.12
CA ILE A 100 19.28 11.47 -11.59
C ILE A 100 20.71 11.81 -11.15
N GLN A 101 21.05 11.58 -9.89
CA GLN A 101 22.41 11.82 -9.38
C GLN A 101 23.46 11.02 -10.16
N ASN A 102 23.14 9.78 -10.55
CA ASN A 102 24.05 8.96 -11.35
C ASN A 102 24.35 9.57 -12.73
N TYR A 103 23.37 10.24 -13.36
CA TYR A 103 23.58 10.92 -14.63
C TYR A 103 24.51 12.14 -14.51
N PHE A 104 24.53 12.80 -13.34
CA PHE A 104 25.37 13.97 -13.07
C PHE A 104 26.75 13.62 -12.45
N LYS A 105 27.07 12.33 -12.25
CA LYS A 105 28.38 11.96 -11.69
C LYS A 105 29.54 12.40 -12.58
N ASP A 106 30.53 13.00 -11.95
CA ASP A 106 31.79 13.44 -12.57
C ASP A 106 32.96 12.97 -11.69
N ASN A 107 33.67 11.91 -12.13
CA ASN A 107 34.84 11.37 -11.40
C ASN A 107 36.16 11.84 -12.03
N GLY A 108 36.11 12.72 -13.02
CA GLY A 108 37.29 13.32 -13.67
C GLY A 108 38.14 12.38 -14.53
N SER A 109 38.25 11.10 -14.16
CA SER A 109 39.16 10.15 -14.85
C SER A 109 38.46 9.08 -15.66
N SER A 110 37.33 8.54 -15.18
CA SER A 110 36.59 7.45 -15.86
C SER A 110 35.25 7.90 -16.42
N VAL A 111 34.59 8.85 -15.77
CA VAL A 111 33.31 9.43 -16.20
C VAL A 111 33.50 10.95 -16.28
N LYS A 112 33.37 11.50 -17.49
CA LYS A 112 33.44 12.94 -17.72
C LYS A 112 32.02 13.51 -17.55
N GLY A 113 31.79 14.18 -16.44
CA GLY A 113 30.57 14.95 -16.20
C GLY A 113 30.65 16.37 -16.70
N PHE A 114 29.64 17.17 -16.34
CA PHE A 114 29.54 18.56 -16.78
C PHE A 114 30.82 19.38 -16.48
N SER A 115 31.33 19.30 -15.24
CA SER A 115 32.48 20.10 -14.83
C SER A 115 33.74 19.79 -15.65
N SER A 116 33.97 18.49 -15.92
CA SER A 116 35.13 18.06 -16.72
C SER A 116 35.03 18.51 -18.16
N VAL A 117 33.88 18.36 -18.81
CA VAL A 117 33.63 18.74 -20.21
C VAL A 117 33.69 20.27 -20.35
N PHE A 118 33.10 21.00 -19.42
CA PHE A 118 33.07 22.46 -19.39
C PHE A 118 34.46 23.05 -19.17
N SER A 119 35.22 22.53 -18.19
CA SER A 119 36.59 22.95 -17.91
C SER A 119 37.52 22.72 -19.12
N GLN A 120 37.35 21.58 -19.82
CA GLN A 120 38.10 21.29 -21.03
C GLN A 120 37.83 22.33 -22.13
N MET A 121 36.53 22.65 -22.36
CA MET A 121 36.15 23.65 -23.36
C MET A 121 36.75 25.03 -23.04
N PHE A 122 36.76 25.45 -21.76
CA PHE A 122 37.38 26.73 -21.35
C PHE A 122 38.90 26.71 -21.50
N SER A 123 39.57 25.60 -21.20
CA SER A 123 41.02 25.44 -21.41
C SER A 123 41.39 25.55 -22.90
N ASP A 124 40.58 24.92 -23.77
CA ASP A 124 40.77 24.98 -25.22
C ASP A 124 40.49 26.38 -25.77
N LEU A 125 39.52 27.12 -25.20
CA LEU A 125 39.23 28.52 -25.54
C LEU A 125 40.38 29.43 -25.18
N ASP A 126 40.99 29.24 -24.01
CA ASP A 126 42.15 30.03 -23.56
C ASP A 126 43.39 29.77 -24.43
N THR A 127 43.56 28.51 -24.85
CA THR A 127 44.62 28.13 -25.82
C THR A 127 44.35 28.78 -27.20
N LEU A 128 43.11 28.83 -27.65
CA LEU A 128 42.70 29.48 -28.86
C LEU A 128 42.94 30.99 -28.82
N ARG A 129 42.68 31.63 -27.67
CA ARG A 129 42.99 33.06 -27.45
C ARG A 129 44.48 33.34 -27.62
N SER A 130 45.33 32.42 -27.17
CA SER A 130 46.79 32.56 -27.23
C SER A 130 47.36 32.30 -28.62
N LYS A 131 46.72 31.43 -29.43
CA LYS A 131 47.17 31.01 -30.76
C LYS A 131 46.01 31.03 -31.81
N PRO A 132 45.44 32.18 -32.15
CA PRO A 132 44.22 32.27 -32.92
C PRO A 132 44.35 31.84 -34.38
N SER A 133 45.57 31.85 -34.93
CA SER A 133 45.84 31.47 -36.34
C SER A 133 46.13 30.00 -36.54
N ASP A 134 46.30 29.23 -35.44
CA ASP A 134 46.56 27.79 -35.50
C ASP A 134 45.31 26.99 -35.79
N LYS A 135 45.30 26.29 -36.91
CA LYS A 135 44.14 25.47 -37.34
C LYS A 135 43.87 24.31 -36.42
N THR A 136 44.92 23.72 -35.82
CA THR A 136 44.79 22.61 -34.88
C THR A 136 44.08 23.04 -33.60
N VAL A 137 44.46 24.21 -33.07
CA VAL A 137 43.85 24.78 -31.86
C VAL A 137 42.38 25.16 -32.09
N ARG A 138 42.06 25.69 -33.29
CA ARG A 138 40.65 25.94 -33.67
C ARG A 138 39.83 24.65 -33.69
N ASN A 139 40.37 23.61 -34.32
CA ASN A 139 39.70 22.31 -34.38
C ASN A 139 39.52 21.69 -32.98
N GLN A 140 40.48 21.83 -32.10
CA GLN A 140 40.42 21.38 -30.71
C GLN A 140 39.27 22.06 -29.93
N PHE A 141 39.15 23.36 -30.03
CA PHE A 141 38.05 24.11 -29.41
C PHE A 141 36.67 23.69 -29.98
N ILE A 142 36.58 23.54 -31.30
CA ILE A 142 35.31 23.06 -31.93
C ILE A 142 34.95 21.68 -31.41
N SER A 143 35.93 20.77 -31.26
CA SER A 143 35.71 19.41 -30.77
C SER A 143 35.24 19.42 -29.30
N SER A 144 35.84 20.26 -28.46
CA SER A 144 35.39 20.35 -27.05
C SER A 144 34.03 21.02 -26.91
N ALA A 145 33.68 22.00 -27.73
CA ALA A 145 32.35 22.57 -27.79
C ALA A 145 31.30 21.56 -28.25
N GLN A 146 31.63 20.75 -29.29
CA GLN A 146 30.78 19.64 -29.73
C GLN A 146 30.58 18.60 -28.63
N SER A 147 31.63 18.29 -27.87
CA SER A 147 31.53 17.37 -26.72
C SER A 147 30.56 17.88 -25.65
N LEU A 148 30.56 19.20 -25.40
CA LEU A 148 29.61 19.82 -24.46
C LEU A 148 28.16 19.71 -24.99
N CYS A 149 27.92 19.99 -26.27
CA CYS A 149 26.61 19.82 -26.89
C CYS A 149 26.13 18.36 -26.81
N THR A 150 27.02 17.40 -27.09
CA THR A 150 26.73 15.97 -27.00
C THR A 150 26.37 15.58 -25.57
N TYR A 151 27.07 16.11 -24.58
CA TYR A 151 26.76 15.88 -23.16
C TYR A 151 25.34 16.34 -22.82
N PHE A 152 24.94 17.55 -23.21
CA PHE A 152 23.60 18.05 -22.94
C PHE A 152 22.51 17.23 -23.66
N ASN A 153 22.74 16.83 -24.90
CA ASN A 153 21.80 15.99 -25.63
C ASN A 153 21.62 14.63 -24.95
N GLN A 154 22.73 13.97 -24.55
CA GLN A 154 22.67 12.72 -23.80
C GLN A 154 21.95 12.86 -22.46
N MET A 155 22.16 13.98 -21.76
CA MET A 155 21.47 14.27 -20.51
C MET A 155 19.95 14.43 -20.73
N SER A 156 19.56 15.17 -21.77
CA SER A 156 18.16 15.32 -22.15
C SER A 156 17.51 13.98 -22.46
N ASP A 157 18.17 13.14 -23.26
CA ASP A 157 17.69 11.81 -23.63
C ASP A 157 17.56 10.89 -22.40
N ASN A 158 18.51 10.95 -21.47
CA ASN A 158 18.46 10.17 -20.24
C ASN A 158 17.31 10.61 -19.33
N LEU A 159 17.09 11.92 -19.18
CA LEU A 159 15.96 12.44 -18.40
C LEU A 159 14.61 12.12 -19.03
N SER A 160 14.50 12.18 -20.38
CA SER A 160 13.31 11.76 -21.11
C SER A 160 12.99 10.28 -20.87
N LYS A 161 14.00 9.40 -20.97
CA LYS A 161 13.83 7.96 -20.66
C LYS A 161 13.38 7.75 -19.23
N LEU A 162 13.97 8.47 -18.27
CA LEU A 162 13.57 8.37 -16.88
C LEU A 162 12.11 8.79 -16.66
N GLN A 163 11.64 9.78 -17.43
CA GLN A 163 10.24 10.20 -17.41
C GLN A 163 9.31 9.11 -17.97
N ASP A 164 9.74 8.42 -19.05
CA ASP A 164 9.01 7.28 -19.61
C ASP A 164 8.95 6.10 -18.64
N ASP A 165 10.07 5.80 -17.95
CA ASP A 165 10.11 4.75 -16.93
C ASP A 165 9.16 5.07 -15.75
N CYS A 166 9.12 6.34 -15.29
CA CYS A 166 8.14 6.79 -14.30
C CYS A 166 6.70 6.62 -14.78
N ASN A 167 6.45 6.95 -16.05
CA ASN A 167 5.12 6.85 -16.65
C ASN A 167 4.63 5.39 -16.71
N GLU A 168 5.50 4.46 -17.10
CA GLU A 168 5.17 3.03 -17.11
C GLU A 168 4.98 2.47 -15.68
N GLU A 169 5.75 2.97 -14.72
CA GLU A 169 5.57 2.56 -13.32
C GLU A 169 4.21 3.02 -12.76
N ILE A 170 3.72 4.19 -13.15
CA ILE A 170 2.37 4.66 -12.78
C ILE A 170 1.33 3.67 -13.29
N ARG A 171 1.42 3.24 -14.54
CA ARG A 171 0.53 2.23 -15.12
C ARG A 171 0.57 0.92 -14.34
N ASN A 172 1.78 0.42 -14.05
CA ASN A 172 1.96 -0.80 -13.27
C ASN A 172 1.36 -0.69 -11.86
N ASN A 173 1.46 0.48 -11.22
CA ASN A 173 0.87 0.73 -9.91
C ASN A 173 -0.66 0.80 -9.98
N VAL A 174 -1.25 1.39 -11.02
CA VAL A 174 -2.71 1.36 -11.24
C VAL A 174 -3.21 -0.07 -11.44
N ASP A 175 -2.51 -0.88 -12.21
CA ASP A 175 -2.87 -2.30 -12.40
C ASP A 175 -2.77 -3.09 -11.07
N LYS A 176 -1.77 -2.81 -10.23
CA LYS A 176 -1.66 -3.39 -8.88
C LYS A 176 -2.82 -2.96 -7.99
N ILE A 177 -3.18 -1.67 -7.98
CA ILE A 177 -4.33 -1.14 -7.21
C ILE A 177 -5.60 -1.87 -7.63
N ASN A 178 -5.88 -1.99 -8.92
CA ASN A 178 -7.05 -2.68 -9.45
C ASN A 178 -7.08 -4.15 -9.04
N SER A 179 -5.95 -4.85 -9.20
CA SER A 179 -5.84 -6.28 -8.82
C SER A 179 -6.03 -6.49 -7.31
N ILE A 180 -5.48 -5.63 -6.47
CA ILE A 180 -5.66 -5.71 -5.01
C ILE A 180 -7.12 -5.41 -4.65
N SER A 181 -7.74 -4.40 -5.24
CA SER A 181 -9.14 -4.03 -4.99
C SER A 181 -10.11 -5.16 -5.36
N GLU A 182 -9.87 -5.83 -6.49
CA GLU A 182 -10.61 -7.00 -6.91
C GLU A 182 -10.47 -8.16 -5.90
N LYS A 183 -9.25 -8.48 -5.47
CA LYS A 183 -9.00 -9.53 -4.47
C LYS A 183 -9.68 -9.22 -3.14
N ILE A 184 -9.63 -7.96 -2.68
CA ILE A 184 -10.32 -7.54 -1.45
C ILE A 184 -11.84 -7.73 -1.59
N SER A 185 -12.43 -7.40 -2.74
CA SER A 185 -13.87 -7.60 -2.98
C SER A 185 -14.27 -9.09 -2.92
N LEU A 186 -13.42 -9.97 -3.48
CA LEU A 186 -13.61 -11.42 -3.41
C LEU A 186 -13.51 -11.95 -1.97
N LEU A 187 -12.48 -11.53 -1.24
CA LEU A 187 -12.30 -11.88 0.18
C LEU A 187 -13.47 -11.40 1.03
N ASN A 188 -13.98 -10.20 0.81
CA ASN A 188 -15.18 -9.70 1.51
C ASN A 188 -16.40 -10.60 1.28
N LYS A 189 -16.58 -11.09 0.04
CA LYS A 189 -17.64 -12.03 -0.28
C LYS A 189 -17.47 -13.35 0.48
N GLU A 190 -16.25 -13.90 0.51
CA GLU A 190 -15.94 -15.16 1.21
C GLU A 190 -16.10 -15.01 2.72
N ILE A 191 -15.59 -13.92 3.31
CA ILE A 191 -15.74 -13.59 4.73
C ILE A 191 -17.23 -13.54 5.08
N ASN A 192 -18.03 -12.78 4.32
CA ASN A 192 -19.46 -12.68 4.58
C ASN A 192 -20.20 -14.00 4.42
N GLN A 193 -19.79 -14.88 3.51
CA GLN A 193 -20.38 -16.23 3.37
C GLN A 193 -20.15 -17.11 4.61
N ILE A 194 -18.99 -16.96 5.27
CA ILE A 194 -18.65 -17.71 6.48
C ILE A 194 -19.31 -17.10 7.71
N GLU A 195 -19.25 -15.78 7.84
CA GLU A 195 -19.65 -15.08 9.07
C GLU A 195 -21.16 -14.88 9.18
N THR A 196 -21.86 -14.67 8.04
CA THR A 196 -23.31 -14.43 8.05
C THR A 196 -24.05 -15.69 8.49
N GLY A 197 -24.82 -15.55 9.56
CA GLY A 197 -25.65 -16.63 10.13
C GLY A 197 -24.90 -17.61 11.03
N THR A 198 -23.56 -17.63 11.05
CA THR A 198 -22.77 -18.50 11.94
C THR A 198 -22.24 -17.77 13.18
N GLY A 199 -21.99 -16.46 13.05
CA GLY A 199 -21.31 -15.65 14.07
C GLY A 199 -19.84 -16.03 14.29
N VAL A 200 -19.26 -16.87 13.41
CA VAL A 200 -17.85 -17.31 13.48
C VAL A 200 -16.99 -16.37 12.64
N GLU A 201 -15.98 -15.79 13.24
CA GLU A 201 -15.06 -14.87 12.54
C GLU A 201 -14.09 -15.63 11.61
N ALA A 202 -14.02 -15.21 10.35
CA ALA A 202 -13.14 -15.80 9.32
C ALA A 202 -11.70 -15.24 9.42
N GLY A 203 -11.00 -15.47 10.55
CA GLY A 203 -9.75 -14.83 10.91
C GLY A 203 -8.66 -14.92 9.84
N SER A 204 -8.45 -16.08 9.21
CA SER A 204 -7.42 -16.24 8.16
C SER A 204 -7.69 -15.40 6.92
N LEU A 205 -8.95 -15.28 6.48
CA LEU A 205 -9.33 -14.45 5.34
C LEU A 205 -9.24 -12.95 5.69
N ARG A 206 -9.54 -12.60 6.93
CA ARG A 206 -9.36 -11.24 7.45
C ARG A 206 -7.89 -10.85 7.51
N ASP A 207 -6.99 -11.77 7.90
CA ASP A 207 -5.53 -11.55 7.85
C ASP A 207 -5.05 -11.38 6.41
N GLU A 208 -5.52 -12.19 5.46
CA GLU A 208 -5.18 -12.06 4.04
C GLU A 208 -5.65 -10.71 3.48
N ARG A 209 -6.89 -10.30 3.78
CA ARG A 209 -7.42 -8.98 3.43
C ARG A 209 -6.56 -7.84 3.99
N ALA A 210 -6.14 -7.96 5.24
CA ALA A 210 -5.29 -6.96 5.88
C ALA A 210 -3.91 -6.86 5.21
N ASN A 211 -3.28 -7.97 4.85
CA ASN A 211 -2.01 -8.00 4.12
C ASN A 211 -2.12 -7.32 2.74
N LEU A 212 -3.27 -7.48 2.06
CA LEU A 212 -3.52 -6.77 0.80
C LEU A 212 -3.65 -5.26 1.02
N ILE A 213 -4.32 -4.83 2.10
CA ILE A 213 -4.43 -3.41 2.46
C ILE A 213 -3.05 -2.84 2.84
N ASP A 214 -2.22 -3.58 3.58
CA ASP A 214 -0.85 -3.18 3.91
C ASP A 214 -0.01 -2.98 2.65
N SER A 215 -0.15 -3.87 1.66
CA SER A 215 0.53 -3.74 0.37
C SER A 215 0.02 -2.54 -0.44
N LEU A 216 -1.29 -2.27 -0.39
CA LEU A 216 -1.92 -1.15 -1.05
C LEU A 216 -1.53 0.18 -0.41
N SER A 217 -1.41 0.22 0.92
CA SER A 217 -1.05 1.43 1.68
C SER A 217 0.34 1.98 1.32
N LYS A 218 1.25 1.14 0.84
CA LYS A 218 2.55 1.57 0.31
C LYS A 218 2.42 2.38 -0.99
N ILE A 219 1.40 2.05 -1.81
CA ILE A 219 1.18 2.68 -3.12
C ILE A 219 0.35 3.95 -3.01
N VAL A 220 -0.70 3.91 -2.18
CA VAL A 220 -1.66 5.02 -2.00
C VAL A 220 -2.09 5.14 -0.55
N ASN A 221 -2.60 6.32 -0.19
CA ASN A 221 -3.17 6.51 1.15
C ASN A 221 -4.53 5.80 1.24
N VAL A 222 -4.65 4.87 2.18
CA VAL A 222 -5.83 4.02 2.38
C VAL A 222 -6.46 4.24 3.74
N SER A 223 -7.78 4.09 3.78
CA SER A 223 -8.56 3.97 5.01
C SER A 223 -9.73 3.02 4.78
N TYR A 224 -10.22 2.38 5.81
CA TYR A 224 -11.41 1.56 5.67
C TYR A 224 -12.44 1.83 6.77
N ASN A 225 -13.66 1.44 6.48
CA ASN A 225 -14.76 1.39 7.45
C ASN A 225 -15.43 0.02 7.37
N GLU A 226 -15.66 -0.59 8.51
CA GLU A 226 -16.34 -1.88 8.61
C GLU A 226 -17.53 -1.74 9.57
N THR A 227 -18.72 -2.04 9.09
CA THR A 227 -19.97 -1.95 9.85
C THR A 227 -20.65 -3.29 9.89
N GLU A 228 -21.19 -3.67 11.05
CA GLU A 228 -21.94 -4.91 11.21
C GLU A 228 -23.24 -4.86 10.39
N VAL A 229 -23.56 -5.99 9.75
CA VAL A 229 -24.84 -6.14 9.04
C VAL A 229 -25.93 -6.50 10.06
N GLN A 230 -26.90 -5.60 10.20
CA GLN A 230 -28.05 -5.80 11.10
C GLN A 230 -29.32 -6.11 10.31
N ASN A 231 -30.20 -6.91 10.90
CA ASN A 231 -31.55 -7.10 10.35
C ASN A 231 -32.44 -5.87 10.62
N THR A 232 -33.66 -5.87 10.11
CA THR A 232 -34.65 -4.81 10.31
C THR A 232 -35.05 -4.59 11.78
N ASN A 233 -34.78 -5.56 12.65
CA ASN A 233 -35.02 -5.48 14.09
C ASN A 233 -33.79 -4.99 14.89
N GLY A 234 -32.65 -4.76 14.24
CA GLY A 234 -31.40 -4.35 14.87
C GLY A 234 -30.51 -5.47 15.38
N ASP A 235 -30.88 -6.74 15.14
CA ASP A 235 -30.06 -7.88 15.53
C ASP A 235 -28.88 -8.05 14.53
N ASN A 236 -27.69 -8.34 15.06
CA ASN A 236 -26.52 -8.61 14.24
C ASN A 236 -26.65 -9.95 13.50
N LEU A 237 -26.50 -9.93 12.19
CA LEU A 237 -26.55 -11.12 11.33
C LEU A 237 -25.23 -11.87 11.23
N GLY A 238 -24.16 -11.37 11.89
CA GLY A 238 -22.83 -11.99 11.90
C GLY A 238 -21.92 -11.57 10.74
N GLY A 239 -22.46 -10.97 9.68
CA GLY A 239 -21.65 -10.45 8.57
C GLY A 239 -21.27 -8.98 8.76
N THR A 240 -20.29 -8.50 7.95
CA THR A 240 -19.85 -7.11 7.96
C THR A 240 -19.89 -6.50 6.57
N ASN A 241 -20.25 -5.22 6.49
CA ASN A 241 -20.09 -4.42 5.28
C ASN A 241 -18.76 -3.67 5.36
N PHE A 242 -17.78 -4.15 4.61
CA PHE A 242 -16.44 -3.59 4.55
C PHE A 242 -16.34 -2.63 3.36
N SER A 243 -15.92 -1.39 3.63
CA SER A 243 -15.68 -0.37 2.60
C SER A 243 -14.25 0.13 2.69
N LEU A 244 -13.52 0.09 1.56
CA LEU A 244 -12.15 0.59 1.43
C LEU A 244 -12.16 1.92 0.67
N TYR A 245 -11.39 2.87 1.17
CA TYR A 245 -11.23 4.19 0.58
C TYR A 245 -9.77 4.43 0.20
N ILE A 246 -9.56 5.07 -0.95
CA ILE A 246 -8.26 5.60 -1.38
C ILE A 246 -8.42 7.11 -1.48
N ASN A 247 -7.59 7.86 -0.75
CA ASN A 247 -7.67 9.34 -0.68
C ASN A 247 -9.07 9.89 -0.32
N GLY A 248 -9.86 9.13 0.44
CA GLY A 248 -11.21 9.50 0.82
C GLY A 248 -12.29 9.09 -0.19
N GLU A 249 -11.93 8.60 -1.37
CA GLU A 249 -12.88 8.05 -2.34
C GLU A 249 -13.04 6.54 -2.17
N LYS A 250 -14.29 6.06 -2.21
CA LYS A 250 -14.63 4.66 -2.04
C LYS A 250 -14.19 3.86 -3.26
N VAL A 251 -13.37 2.82 -3.04
CA VAL A 251 -12.85 1.92 -4.08
C VAL A 251 -13.50 0.54 -4.01
N VAL A 252 -13.68 0.01 -2.80
CA VAL A 252 -14.35 -1.27 -2.58
C VAL A 252 -15.53 -1.05 -1.64
N GLU A 253 -16.67 -1.64 -1.97
CA GLU A 253 -17.88 -1.66 -1.13
C GLU A 253 -18.45 -3.08 -1.10
N GLY A 254 -18.23 -3.78 0.01
CA GLY A 254 -18.61 -5.18 0.13
C GLY A 254 -17.99 -6.01 -1.00
N LYS A 255 -18.83 -6.55 -1.89
CA LYS A 255 -18.43 -7.37 -3.05
C LYS A 255 -18.10 -6.58 -4.33
N ASP A 256 -18.42 -5.30 -4.36
CA ASP A 256 -18.27 -4.45 -5.54
C ASP A 256 -16.99 -3.60 -5.42
N TYR A 257 -16.35 -3.33 -6.54
CA TYR A 257 -15.15 -2.49 -6.59
C TYR A 257 -15.13 -1.61 -7.83
N ARG A 258 -14.47 -0.46 -7.72
CA ARG A 258 -14.25 0.50 -8.80
C ARG A 258 -12.84 0.35 -9.34
N LYS A 259 -12.68 0.58 -10.64
CA LYS A 259 -11.39 0.49 -11.34
C LYS A 259 -10.83 1.87 -11.65
N LEU A 260 -9.52 1.96 -11.61
CA LEU A 260 -8.74 3.07 -12.14
C LEU A 260 -8.23 2.72 -13.54
N ILE A 261 -8.18 3.71 -14.43
CA ILE A 261 -7.62 3.58 -15.77
C ILE A 261 -6.57 4.66 -16.01
N CYS A 262 -5.55 4.33 -16.79
CA CYS A 262 -4.57 5.28 -17.29
C CYS A 262 -4.96 5.70 -18.72
N GLU A 263 -5.13 6.99 -18.94
CA GLU A 263 -5.36 7.55 -20.27
C GLU A 263 -4.20 8.49 -20.63
N SER A 264 -3.70 8.40 -21.86
CA SER A 264 -2.66 9.29 -22.37
C SER A 264 -3.18 10.72 -22.44
N SER A 265 -2.44 11.66 -21.82
CA SER A 265 -2.78 13.08 -21.81
C SER A 265 -2.29 13.74 -23.10
N LYS A 266 -3.21 14.37 -23.83
CA LYS A 266 -2.88 15.20 -25.00
C LYS A 266 -2.29 16.57 -24.61
N THR A 267 -2.40 16.94 -23.33
CA THR A 267 -1.89 18.22 -22.83
C THR A 267 -0.65 17.98 -22.00
N LYS A 268 0.47 18.60 -22.38
CA LYS A 268 1.71 18.62 -21.59
C LYS A 268 1.56 19.58 -20.41
N ASN A 269 2.07 19.19 -19.24
CA ASN A 269 2.15 20.10 -18.10
C ASN A 269 3.26 21.12 -18.31
N ASN A 270 4.42 20.68 -18.88
CA ASN A 270 5.52 21.53 -19.29
C ASN A 270 5.86 21.27 -20.76
N GLN A 271 6.41 22.29 -21.46
CA GLN A 271 6.78 22.16 -22.88
C GLN A 271 7.87 21.08 -23.13
N THR A 272 8.67 20.78 -22.11
CA THR A 272 9.77 19.79 -22.17
C THR A 272 9.33 18.38 -21.80
N ASP A 273 8.09 18.17 -21.37
CA ASP A 273 7.57 16.85 -21.04
C ASP A 273 7.48 15.98 -22.29
N ASN A 274 7.66 14.66 -22.09
CA ASN A 274 7.42 13.68 -23.14
C ASN A 274 5.94 13.69 -23.56
N ASP A 275 5.67 13.21 -24.76
CA ASP A 275 4.31 12.98 -25.21
C ASP A 275 3.73 11.74 -24.52
N ASP A 276 2.40 11.64 -24.47
CA ASP A 276 1.68 10.46 -24.00
C ASP A 276 1.88 10.10 -22.51
N LEU A 277 2.14 11.08 -21.66
CA LEU A 277 2.16 10.88 -20.23
C LEU A 277 0.76 10.51 -19.70
N TYR A 278 0.68 9.50 -18.82
CA TYR A 278 -0.59 9.03 -18.32
C TYR A 278 -1.19 9.98 -17.27
N LYS A 279 -2.51 10.17 -17.36
CA LYS A 279 -3.35 10.65 -16.28
C LYS A 279 -4.25 9.52 -15.80
N ILE A 280 -4.52 9.49 -14.52
CA ILE A 280 -5.31 8.45 -13.88
C ILE A 280 -6.75 8.94 -13.74
N TYR A 281 -7.70 8.11 -14.15
CA TYR A 281 -9.14 8.38 -14.08
C TYR A 281 -9.87 7.20 -13.46
N TRP A 282 -11.02 7.49 -12.86
CA TRP A 282 -11.98 6.46 -12.51
C TRP A 282 -12.66 5.94 -13.78
N GLU A 283 -12.74 4.61 -13.94
CA GLU A 283 -13.34 3.99 -15.13
C GLU A 283 -14.84 4.35 -15.28
N ASP A 284 -15.56 4.40 -14.17
CA ASP A 284 -17.01 4.62 -14.09
C ASP A 284 -17.41 6.10 -14.32
N THR A 285 -16.73 7.04 -13.69
CA THR A 285 -17.09 8.46 -13.70
C THR A 285 -16.27 9.30 -14.67
N LYS A 286 -15.13 8.76 -15.16
CA LYS A 286 -14.14 9.51 -15.94
C LYS A 286 -13.60 10.76 -15.23
N MET A 287 -13.75 10.82 -13.90
CA MET A 287 -13.16 11.89 -13.09
C MET A 287 -11.68 11.58 -12.85
N GLU A 288 -10.85 12.63 -12.88
CA GLU A 288 -9.43 12.53 -12.62
C GLU A 288 -9.17 12.09 -11.17
N PHE A 289 -8.34 11.07 -11.01
CA PHE A 289 -7.92 10.59 -9.69
C PHE A 289 -6.72 11.40 -9.22
N SER A 290 -6.88 12.12 -8.11
CA SER A 290 -5.79 12.87 -7.49
C SER A 290 -5.21 12.08 -6.32
N ALA A 291 -3.97 11.61 -6.44
CA ALA A 291 -3.26 10.96 -5.35
C ALA A 291 -2.64 12.01 -4.41
N THR A 292 -3.01 11.99 -3.13
CA THR A 292 -2.46 12.91 -2.12
C THR A 292 -1.27 12.36 -1.35
N ALA A 293 -1.06 11.03 -1.39
CA ALA A 293 0.07 10.34 -0.74
C ALA A 293 0.36 8.98 -1.39
N GLY A 294 1.53 8.41 -1.15
CA GLY A 294 1.97 7.12 -1.70
C GLY A 294 2.91 7.23 -2.90
N THR A 295 3.31 6.09 -3.47
CA THR A 295 4.25 6.04 -4.61
C THR A 295 3.67 6.66 -5.89
N CYS A 296 2.34 6.75 -6.02
CA CYS A 296 1.67 7.40 -7.15
C CYS A 296 1.84 8.92 -7.20
N LEU A 297 2.35 9.55 -6.14
CA LEU A 297 2.48 11.02 -6.05
C LEU A 297 3.59 11.64 -6.90
N LEU A 298 4.44 10.85 -7.52
CA LEU A 298 5.51 11.39 -8.37
C LEU A 298 4.99 12.17 -9.58
N TYR A 299 3.68 12.19 -9.80
CA TYR A 299 3.09 12.69 -11.04
C TYR A 299 2.13 13.88 -10.89
N THR A 300 1.85 14.36 -9.70
CA THR A 300 1.08 15.60 -9.56
C THR A 300 2.00 16.82 -9.72
N SER A 301 1.45 17.92 -10.20
CA SER A 301 2.11 19.20 -10.49
C SER A 301 3.08 19.72 -9.41
N ASP A 302 2.95 19.26 -8.17
CA ASP A 302 3.81 19.61 -7.05
C ASP A 302 5.25 19.09 -7.20
N ALA A 303 5.47 17.96 -7.87
CA ALA A 303 6.82 17.46 -8.14
C ALA A 303 7.57 18.30 -9.20
N ALA A 304 6.85 19.07 -10.01
CA ALA A 304 7.41 20.00 -10.98
C ALA A 304 7.77 21.36 -10.33
N ASP A 305 7.00 21.81 -9.34
CA ASP A 305 7.25 23.07 -8.61
C ASP A 305 8.45 22.96 -7.65
N ASP A 306 8.68 21.81 -7.03
CA ASP A 306 9.88 21.55 -6.21
C ASP A 306 11.21 21.53 -7.02
N ARG A 307 11.14 21.42 -8.36
CA ARG A 307 12.33 21.47 -9.23
C ARG A 307 12.82 22.89 -9.55
N ILE A 308 11.99 23.91 -9.30
CA ILE A 308 12.31 25.31 -9.66
C ILE A 308 12.86 26.08 -8.45
N SER A 309 12.82 25.51 -7.23
CA SER A 309 13.26 26.17 -6.00
C SER A 309 14.64 25.73 -5.46
N VAL A 310 15.53 25.21 -6.34
CA VAL A 310 16.95 24.96 -6.01
C VAL A 310 17.87 25.73 -6.93
#